data_b2ad69233a4c7c974bcc701e1b8dfddd
#
_entry.id   b2ad69233a4c7c974bcc701e1b8dfddd
#
_cell.length_a   1.000
_cell.length_b   1.000
_cell.length_c   1.000
_cell.angle_alpha   90.00
_cell.angle_beta   90.00
_cell.angle_gamma   90.00
#
_symmetry.space_group_name_H-M   'P 1'
#
loop_
_entity.id
_entity.type
_entity.pdbx_description
1 polymer ?
#
loop_
_entity_poly.entity_id
_entity_poly.type
_entity_poly.pdbx_seq_one_letter_code
_entity_poly.pdbx_strand_id
1 'polypeptide(L)' 'MVTNELSEKIKIYILRILNKQFMYPDEIIENCMEEFGAQINTPNPSLTIKNQLKILSDDKMVAYYHGYKITPKGRKEI' A
#
# COMPACT_ATOMS: atom_id res chain seq x y z
N MET A 1 14.24 4.69 9.32
CA MET A 1 14.30 4.87 7.87
C MET A 1 13.82 3.62 7.17
N VAL A 2 12.99 3.80 6.16
CA VAL A 2 12.43 2.66 5.41
C VAL A 2 13.40 2.27 4.30
N THR A 3 13.75 0.99 4.22
CA THR A 3 14.62 0.48 3.17
C THR A 3 13.83 0.29 1.87
N ASN A 4 14.53 0.21 0.73
CA ASN A 4 13.89 -0.08 -0.54
C ASN A 4 13.19 -1.45 -0.52
N GLU A 5 13.80 -2.41 0.15
CA GLU A 5 13.21 -3.75 0.30
C GLU A 5 11.88 -3.70 1.04
N LEU A 6 11.83 -2.95 2.16
CA LEU A 6 10.60 -2.81 2.93
C LEU A 6 9.54 -2.05 2.14
N SER A 7 9.93 -0.99 1.41
CA SER A 7 9.01 -0.25 0.55
C SER A 7 8.37 -1.14 -0.49
N GLU A 8 9.17 -2.02 -1.12
CA GLU A 8 8.65 -2.97 -2.11
C GLU A 8 7.68 -3.97 -1.47
N LYS A 9 8.00 -4.46 -0.27
CA LYS A 9 7.14 -5.38 0.45
C LYS A 9 5.79 -4.73 0.79
N ILE A 10 5.81 -3.47 1.22
CA ILE A 10 4.59 -2.72 1.52
C ILE A 10 3.74 -2.57 0.26
N LYS A 11 4.36 -2.19 -0.86
CA LYS A 11 3.64 -2.01 -2.12
C LYS A 11 2.99 -3.32 -2.60
N ILE A 12 3.73 -4.41 -2.55
CA ILE A 12 3.20 -5.73 -2.95
C ILE A 12 2.06 -6.15 -2.02
N TYR A 13 2.22 -5.94 -0.72
CA TYR A 13 1.16 -6.26 0.24
C TYR A 13 -0.12 -5.49 -0.05
N ILE A 14 0.00 -4.19 -0.33
CA ILE A 14 -1.16 -3.36 -0.69
C ILE A 14 -1.85 -3.92 -1.94
N LEU A 15 -1.09 -4.26 -2.96
CA LEU A 15 -1.64 -4.83 -4.19
C LEU A 15 -2.36 -6.15 -3.91
N ARG A 16 -1.80 -6.99 -3.06
CA ARG A 16 -2.41 -8.29 -2.72
C ARG A 16 -3.73 -8.13 -1.99
N ILE A 17 -3.80 -7.24 -1.00
CA ILE A 17 -5.05 -7.04 -0.26
C ILE A 17 -6.12 -6.40 -1.16
N LEU A 18 -5.73 -5.48 -2.03
CA LEU A 18 -6.67 -4.87 -2.98
C LEU A 18 -7.11 -5.83 -4.08
N ASN A 19 -6.30 -6.85 -4.37
CA ASN A 19 -6.69 -7.88 -5.32
C ASN A 19 -7.82 -8.77 -4.77
N LYS A 20 -7.97 -8.80 -3.44
CA LYS A 20 -9.02 -9.56 -2.78
C LYS A 20 -10.31 -8.78 -2.65
N GLN A 21 -10.20 -7.49 -2.37
CA GLN A 21 -11.37 -6.63 -2.18
C GLN A 21 -11.00 -5.16 -2.30
N PHE A 22 -12.01 -4.38 -2.65
CA PHE A 22 -11.98 -2.93 -2.59
C PHE A 22 -11.80 -2.49 -1.13
N MET A 23 -10.98 -1.47 -0.88
CA MET A 23 -10.74 -1.00 0.48
C MET A 23 -10.65 0.52 0.55
N TYR A 24 -11.08 1.07 1.67
CA TYR A 24 -10.90 2.49 1.95
C TYR A 24 -9.47 2.76 2.44
N PRO A 25 -8.96 4.01 2.27
CA PRO A 25 -7.60 4.33 2.68
C PRO A 25 -7.28 3.96 4.13
N ASP A 26 -8.19 4.24 5.05
CA ASP A 26 -7.96 3.95 6.48
C ASP A 26 -7.80 2.45 6.72
N GLU A 27 -8.56 1.63 6.02
CA GLU A 27 -8.46 0.17 6.14
C GLU A 27 -7.12 -0.34 5.62
N ILE A 28 -6.64 0.22 4.50
CA ILE A 28 -5.35 -0.14 3.94
C ILE A 28 -4.23 0.20 4.92
N ILE A 29 -4.27 1.41 5.48
CA ILE A 29 -3.27 1.87 6.44
C ILE A 29 -3.28 0.97 7.68
N GLU A 30 -4.46 0.67 8.20
CA GLU A 30 -4.60 -0.19 9.37
C GLU A 30 -4.02 -1.58 9.13
N ASN A 31 -4.35 -2.20 7.99
CA ASN A 31 -3.81 -3.51 7.63
C ASN A 31 -2.29 -3.48 7.49
N CYS A 32 -1.75 -2.45 6.85
CA CYS A 32 -0.31 -2.30 6.69
C CYS A 32 0.39 -2.07 8.02
N MET A 33 -0.23 -1.31 8.92
CA MET A 33 0.33 -1.08 10.26
C MET A 33 0.38 -2.37 11.06
N GLU A 34 -0.62 -3.23 10.94
CA GLU A 34 -0.60 -4.54 11.62
C GLU A 34 0.54 -5.41 11.09
N GLU A 35 0.76 -5.39 9.77
CA GLU A 35 1.76 -6.25 9.13
C GLU A 35 3.18 -5.70 9.25
N PHE A 36 3.36 -4.40 9.08
CA PHE A 36 4.68 -3.79 8.95
C PHE A 36 5.01 -2.74 10.02
N GLY A 37 4.06 -2.37 10.88
CA GLY A 37 4.26 -1.26 11.81
C GLY A 37 5.53 -1.37 12.64
N ALA A 38 5.85 -2.57 13.12
CA ALA A 38 7.06 -2.80 13.92
C ALA A 38 8.34 -2.67 13.12
N GLN A 39 8.27 -2.79 11.79
CA GLN A 39 9.42 -2.71 10.90
C GLN A 39 9.66 -1.30 10.36
N ILE A 40 8.65 -0.43 10.45
CA ILE A 40 8.74 0.94 9.96
C ILE A 40 9.32 1.81 11.07
N ASN A 41 10.61 2.11 10.95
CA ASN A 41 11.33 2.89 11.96
C ASN A 41 11.34 4.37 11.57
N THR A 42 10.18 5.00 11.61
CA THR A 42 10.01 6.42 11.33
C THR A 42 9.09 7.04 12.40
N PRO A 43 9.14 8.37 12.59
CA PRO A 43 8.26 9.04 13.54
C PRO A 43 6.77 8.91 13.20
N ASN A 44 6.45 8.72 11.91
CA ASN A 44 5.06 8.58 11.47
C ASN A 44 4.93 7.42 10.48
N PRO A 45 4.78 6.18 10.98
CA PRO A 45 4.64 5.01 10.11
C PRO A 45 3.46 5.09 9.13
N SER A 46 2.35 5.68 9.55
CA SER A 46 1.18 5.83 8.69
C SER A 46 1.50 6.66 7.45
N LEU A 47 2.32 7.70 7.61
CA LEU A 47 2.73 8.53 6.48
C LEU A 47 3.58 7.74 5.48
N THR A 48 4.44 6.87 5.98
CA THR A 48 5.24 5.99 5.13
C THR A 48 4.33 5.11 4.26
N ILE A 49 3.30 4.54 4.86
CA ILE A 49 2.34 3.71 4.13
C ILE A 49 1.56 4.54 3.10
N LYS A 50 1.12 5.74 3.49
CA LYS A 50 0.43 6.66 2.57
C LYS A 50 1.30 7.02 1.37
N ASN A 51 2.61 7.20 1.59
CA ASN A 51 3.54 7.51 0.51
C ASN A 51 3.65 6.35 -0.48
N GLN A 52 3.68 5.10 0.01
CA GLN A 52 3.71 3.94 -0.87
C GLN A 52 2.41 3.82 -1.67
N LEU A 53 1.29 4.07 -1.03
CA LEU A 53 -0.01 4.05 -1.69
C LEU A 53 -0.08 5.14 -2.78
N LYS A 54 0.46 6.32 -2.50
CA LYS A 54 0.52 7.39 -3.49
C LYS A 54 1.38 7.01 -4.70
N ILE A 55 2.53 6.36 -4.45
CA ILE A 55 3.40 5.88 -5.52
C ILE A 55 2.65 4.89 -6.41
N LEU A 56 1.93 3.94 -5.80
CA LEU A 56 1.13 2.98 -6.56
C LEU A 56 0.04 3.67 -7.39
N SER A 57 -0.58 4.70 -6.84
CA SER A 57 -1.59 5.48 -7.54
C SER A 57 -0.98 6.26 -8.72
N ASP A 58 0.17 6.89 -8.51
CA ASP A 58 0.88 7.62 -9.55
C ASP A 58 1.32 6.70 -10.68
N ASP A 59 1.68 5.46 -10.35
CA ASP A 59 2.08 4.45 -11.33
C ASP A 59 0.90 3.73 -11.98
N LYS A 60 -0.33 4.11 -11.63
CA LYS A 60 -1.57 3.52 -12.17
C LYS A 60 -1.78 2.05 -11.78
N MET A 61 -1.13 1.60 -10.72
CA MET A 61 -1.31 0.23 -10.22
C MET A 61 -2.54 0.09 -9.34
N VAL A 62 -3.00 1.18 -8.75
CA VAL A 62 -4.27 1.26 -8.04
C VAL A 62 -5.03 2.48 -8.52
N ALA A 63 -6.35 2.45 -8.37
CA ALA A 63 -7.22 3.57 -8.72
C ALA A 63 -8.09 3.93 -7.53
N TYR A 64 -8.30 5.22 -7.33
CA TYR A 64 -9.17 5.72 -6.27
C TYR A 64 -10.48 6.21 -6.83
N TYR A 65 -11.58 5.61 -6.36
CA TYR A 65 -12.93 6.07 -6.63
C TYR A 65 -13.81 5.65 -5.46
N HIS A 66 -14.01 6.56 -4.51
CA HIS A 66 -14.68 6.29 -3.23
C HIS A 66 -13.99 5.18 -2.42
N GLY A 67 -12.70 4.93 -2.69
CA GLY A 67 -11.86 3.90 -2.10
C GLY A 67 -10.90 3.39 -3.13
N TYR A 68 -9.99 2.50 -2.75
CA TYR A 68 -8.96 1.99 -3.65
C TYR A 68 -9.32 0.61 -4.20
N LYS A 69 -8.96 0.39 -5.45
CA LYS A 69 -9.03 -0.93 -6.09
C LYS A 69 -7.77 -1.14 -6.93
N ILE A 70 -7.41 -2.40 -7.12
CA ILE A 70 -6.27 -2.74 -7.96
C ILE A 70 -6.67 -2.58 -9.44
N THR A 71 -5.70 -2.15 -10.26
CA THR A 71 -5.89 -2.06 -11.71
C THR A 71 -5.33 -3.31 -12.39
N PRO A 72 -5.64 -3.55 -13.68
CA PRO A 72 -4.99 -4.63 -14.42
C PRO A 72 -3.47 -4.52 -14.42
N LYS A 73 -2.93 -3.30 -14.46
CA LYS A 73 -1.48 -3.09 -14.37
C LYS A 73 -0.94 -3.55 -13.02
N GLY A 74 -1.65 -3.23 -11.92
CA GLY A 74 -1.25 -3.65 -10.59
C GLY A 74 -1.28 -5.16 -10.43
N ARG A 75 -2.25 -5.84 -11.03
CA ARG A 75 -2.35 -7.31 -10.97
C ARG A 75 -1.16 -8.01 -11.62
N LYS A 76 -0.51 -7.37 -12.58
CA LYS A 76 0.67 -7.94 -13.23
C LYS A 76 1.88 -7.97 -12.31
N GLU A 77 1.87 -7.19 -11.24
CA GLU A 77 2.98 -7.12 -10.30
C GLU A 77 2.90 -8.18 -9.20
N ILE A 78 1.79 -8.88 -9.11
CA ILE A 78 1.59 -9.90 -8.05
C ILE A 78 1.25 -11.27 -8.62
#